data_5460b2fcd633df9d7a74c6ccb46dcbf2
#
_entry.id   5460b2fcd633df9d7a74c6ccb46dcbf2
#
_cell.length_a   1.000
_cell.length_b   1.000
_cell.length_c   1.000
_cell.angle_alpha   90.00
_cell.angle_beta   90.00
_cell.angle_gamma   90.00
#
_symmetry.space_group_name_H-M   'P 1'
#
loop_
_entity.id
_entity.type
_entity.pdbx_description
1 polymer ?
#
loop_
_entity_poly.entity_id
_entity_poly.type
_entity_poly.pdbx_seq_one_letter_code
_entity_poly.pdbx_strand_id
1 'polypeptide(L)'
;MKRFILVYAMLFTAMSAISADTTPAGPAAPSWKSQTRELIEAKNFDQAINVLLQADEKQSADWHNLMGYSLRKKTPPNLMEAEKHYQSALVKKPKHRGALEYYGELLLLKNDLAGAETMLSRLDKACTFGCEEYRDLKKSIAQFKSRK
;
A
#
# COMPACT_ATOMS: atom_id res chain seq x y z
N MET A 1 -58.95 -22.48 67.48
CA MET A 1 -58.55 -23.14 66.23
C MET A 1 -58.35 -22.09 65.15
N LYS A 2 -57.05 -21.64 64.97
CA LYS A 2 -56.68 -20.60 64.00
C LYS A 2 -55.91 -21.28 62.82
N ARG A 3 -56.54 -21.29 61.66
CA ARG A 3 -55.92 -21.81 60.42
C ARG A 3 -55.00 -20.76 59.82
N PHE A 4 -53.68 -21.01 59.78
CA PHE A 4 -52.72 -20.20 59.04
C PHE A 4 -52.69 -20.69 57.58
N ILE A 5 -53.03 -19.79 56.66
CA ILE A 5 -52.89 -20.02 55.21
C ILE A 5 -51.56 -19.41 54.84
N LEU A 6 -50.59 -20.27 54.45
CA LEU A 6 -49.33 -19.89 53.85
C LEU A 6 -49.53 -19.65 52.35
N VAL A 7 -49.40 -18.40 51.93
CA VAL A 7 -49.38 -18.02 50.53
C VAL A 7 -47.93 -18.09 50.03
N TYR A 8 -47.63 -19.05 49.19
CA TYR A 8 -46.35 -19.16 48.50
C TYR A 8 -46.36 -18.24 47.28
N ALA A 9 -45.63 -17.14 47.35
CA ALA A 9 -45.39 -16.27 46.20
C ALA A 9 -44.25 -16.85 45.36
N MET A 10 -44.59 -17.44 44.17
CA MET A 10 -43.60 -17.82 43.19
C MET A 10 -43.06 -16.57 42.48
N LEU A 11 -41.83 -16.25 42.73
CA LEU A 11 -41.07 -15.27 41.96
C LEU A 11 -40.66 -15.92 40.61
N PHE A 12 -41.33 -15.54 39.55
CA PHE A 12 -40.88 -15.84 38.18
C PHE A 12 -39.79 -14.84 37.79
N THR A 13 -38.53 -15.28 37.82
CA THR A 13 -37.43 -14.51 37.24
C THR A 13 -37.46 -14.70 35.73
N ALA A 14 -37.92 -13.70 34.99
CA ALA A 14 -37.81 -13.65 33.54
C ALA A 14 -36.34 -13.49 33.14
N MET A 15 -35.73 -14.55 32.65
CA MET A 15 -34.38 -14.55 32.07
C MET A 15 -34.49 -14.01 30.65
N SER A 16 -34.15 -12.71 30.47
CA SER A 16 -34.07 -12.08 29.14
C SER A 16 -32.87 -12.67 28.40
N ALA A 17 -33.13 -13.53 27.42
CA ALA A 17 -32.11 -13.97 26.47
C ALA A 17 -31.71 -12.77 25.59
N ILE A 18 -30.49 -12.24 25.79
CA ILE A 18 -29.86 -11.31 24.86
C ILE A 18 -29.47 -12.14 23.64
N SER A 19 -30.28 -12.09 22.59
CA SER A 19 -29.88 -12.58 21.26
C SER A 19 -28.76 -11.66 20.77
N ALA A 20 -27.52 -12.16 20.79
CA ALA A 20 -26.43 -11.51 20.07
C ALA A 20 -26.77 -11.57 18.57
N ASP A 21 -27.20 -10.43 18.03
CA ASP A 21 -27.41 -10.25 16.60
C ASP A 21 -26.04 -10.30 15.90
N THR A 22 -25.64 -11.51 15.48
CA THR A 22 -24.49 -11.70 14.62
C THR A 22 -24.91 -11.38 13.18
N THR A 23 -25.07 -10.08 12.89
CA THR A 23 -25.08 -9.60 11.51
C THR A 23 -23.76 -10.05 10.87
N PRO A 24 -23.76 -10.81 9.78
CA PRO A 24 -22.52 -11.13 9.08
C PRO A 24 -21.86 -9.83 8.66
N ALA A 25 -20.60 -9.65 9.07
CA ALA A 25 -19.83 -8.50 8.65
C ALA A 25 -19.86 -8.43 7.12
N GLY A 26 -20.39 -7.35 6.58
CA GLY A 26 -20.33 -7.08 5.15
C GLY A 26 -18.90 -7.13 4.62
N PRO A 27 -18.68 -7.22 3.30
CA PRO A 27 -17.33 -7.27 2.75
C PRO A 27 -16.52 -6.12 3.33
N ALA A 28 -15.34 -6.44 3.88
CA ALA A 28 -14.45 -5.44 4.47
C ALA A 28 -14.15 -4.34 3.45
N ALA A 29 -14.20 -3.08 3.88
CA ALA A 29 -13.87 -1.95 3.02
C ALA A 29 -12.48 -2.17 2.38
N PRO A 30 -12.30 -1.84 1.08
CA PRO A 30 -11.02 -2.03 0.41
C PRO A 30 -9.90 -1.29 1.19
N SER A 31 -8.76 -1.95 1.35
CA SER A 31 -7.62 -1.34 2.03
C SER A 31 -7.10 -0.12 1.24
N TRP A 32 -6.47 0.85 1.92
CA TRP A 32 -5.83 1.99 1.25
C TRP A 32 -4.88 1.53 0.12
N LYS A 33 -4.23 0.40 0.30
CA LYS A 33 -3.30 -0.17 -0.68
C LYS A 33 -4.01 -0.66 -1.96
N SER A 34 -5.13 -1.36 -1.84
CA SER A 34 -5.92 -1.80 -3.00
C SER A 34 -6.54 -0.61 -3.72
N GLN A 35 -7.16 0.32 -3.00
CA GLN A 35 -7.72 1.54 -3.58
C GLN A 35 -6.68 2.36 -4.33
N THR A 36 -5.49 2.55 -3.74
CA THR A 36 -4.40 3.28 -4.40
C THR A 36 -3.96 2.60 -5.69
N ARG A 37 -3.85 1.27 -5.71
CA ARG A 37 -3.45 0.52 -6.92
C ARG A 37 -4.48 0.64 -8.03
N GLU A 38 -5.75 0.49 -7.72
CA GLU A 38 -6.85 0.68 -8.68
C GLU A 38 -6.83 2.08 -9.30
N LEU A 39 -6.59 3.13 -8.50
CA LEU A 39 -6.48 4.49 -8.98
C LEU A 39 -5.23 4.71 -9.85
N ILE A 40 -4.12 4.06 -9.52
CA ILE A 40 -2.89 4.07 -10.33
C ILE A 40 -3.12 3.39 -11.68
N GLU A 41 -3.80 2.25 -11.71
CA GLU A 41 -4.16 1.53 -12.94
C GLU A 41 -5.09 2.38 -13.82
N ALA A 42 -6.04 3.08 -13.19
CA ALA A 42 -6.90 4.06 -13.85
C ALA A 42 -6.20 5.38 -14.20
N LYS A 43 -4.89 5.54 -13.91
CA LYS A 43 -4.08 6.76 -14.10
C LYS A 43 -4.58 7.98 -13.33
N ASN A 44 -5.37 7.78 -12.29
CA ASN A 44 -5.90 8.81 -11.41
C ASN A 44 -4.92 9.13 -10.27
N PHE A 45 -3.74 9.64 -10.61
CA PHE A 45 -2.63 9.80 -9.66
C PHE A 45 -2.91 10.79 -8.54
N ASP A 46 -3.64 11.86 -8.80
CA ASP A 46 -4.01 12.84 -7.76
C ASP A 46 -4.99 12.22 -6.74
N GLN A 47 -5.93 11.41 -7.18
CA GLN A 47 -6.81 10.67 -6.26
C GLN A 47 -6.03 9.58 -5.49
N ALA A 48 -5.09 8.89 -6.13
CA ALA A 48 -4.20 7.94 -5.45
C ALA A 48 -3.41 8.62 -4.33
N ILE A 49 -2.88 9.82 -4.57
CA ILE A 49 -2.20 10.63 -3.55
C ILE A 49 -3.16 10.97 -2.40
N ASN A 50 -4.41 11.36 -2.69
CA ASN A 50 -5.39 11.68 -1.65
C ASN A 50 -5.71 10.46 -0.76
N VAL A 51 -5.88 9.27 -1.33
CA VAL A 51 -6.05 8.03 -0.55
C VAL A 51 -4.83 7.75 0.33
N LEU A 52 -3.62 7.91 -0.22
CA LEU A 52 -2.39 7.73 0.54
C LEU A 52 -2.26 8.72 1.71
N LEU A 53 -2.67 9.98 1.52
CA LEU A 53 -2.65 10.99 2.59
C LEU A 53 -3.64 10.68 3.72
N GLN A 54 -4.67 9.90 3.48
CA GLN A 54 -5.67 9.48 4.46
C GLN A 54 -5.37 8.11 5.09
N ALA A 55 -4.37 7.39 4.56
CA ALA A 55 -4.02 6.05 5.03
C ALA A 55 -3.51 6.05 6.48
N ASP A 56 -3.84 5.00 7.24
CA ASP A 56 -3.37 4.84 8.63
C ASP A 56 -1.88 4.50 8.71
N GLU A 57 -1.34 3.77 7.71
CA GLU A 57 0.05 3.30 7.66
C GLU A 57 0.97 4.20 6.83
N LYS A 58 0.93 5.51 7.05
CA LYS A 58 1.64 6.54 6.25
C LYS A 58 3.16 6.39 6.17
N GLN A 59 3.77 5.53 6.92
CA GLN A 59 5.23 5.42 6.99
C GLN A 59 5.75 4.05 6.55
N SER A 60 4.91 3.18 5.97
CA SER A 60 5.38 1.88 5.47
C SER A 60 6.19 2.04 4.17
N ALA A 61 7.05 1.05 3.86
CA ALA A 61 7.80 1.06 2.61
C ALA A 61 6.87 1.03 1.37
N ASP A 62 5.78 0.27 1.46
CA ASP A 62 4.77 0.21 0.40
C ASP A 62 4.08 1.56 0.20
N TRP A 63 3.73 2.25 1.31
CA TRP A 63 3.13 3.58 1.24
C TRP A 63 4.07 4.58 0.55
N HIS A 64 5.33 4.62 0.96
CA HIS A 64 6.33 5.48 0.32
C HIS A 64 6.52 5.14 -1.16
N ASN A 65 6.57 3.86 -1.53
CA ASN A 65 6.69 3.44 -2.92
C ASN A 65 5.53 3.92 -3.78
N LEU A 66 4.28 3.73 -3.32
CA LEU A 66 3.09 4.15 -4.06
C LEU A 66 2.95 5.67 -4.14
N MET A 67 3.33 6.40 -3.08
CA MET A 67 3.38 7.86 -3.07
C MET A 67 4.41 8.37 -4.10
N GLY A 68 5.62 7.83 -4.08
CA GLY A 68 6.66 8.17 -5.05
C GLY A 68 6.22 7.91 -6.49
N TYR A 69 5.57 6.77 -6.74
CA TYR A 69 5.03 6.44 -8.05
C TYR A 69 3.98 7.45 -8.52
N SER A 70 3.00 7.74 -7.67
CA SER A 70 1.92 8.68 -8.00
C SER A 70 2.45 10.09 -8.26
N LEU A 71 3.39 10.57 -7.44
CA LEU A 71 4.04 11.89 -7.62
C LEU A 71 4.86 11.97 -8.91
N ARG A 72 5.51 10.89 -9.30
CA ARG A 72 6.28 10.82 -10.54
C ARG A 72 5.39 10.80 -11.79
N LYS A 73 4.21 10.18 -11.69
CA LYS A 73 3.31 9.94 -12.83
C LYS A 73 2.22 10.99 -13.00
N LYS A 74 1.90 11.76 -11.96
CA LYS A 74 0.92 12.86 -12.07
C LYS A 74 1.34 13.95 -13.05
N THR A 75 0.41 14.81 -13.42
CA THR A 75 0.66 15.96 -14.30
C THR A 75 0.37 17.27 -13.56
N PRO A 76 1.35 18.20 -13.43
CA PRO A 76 2.76 18.02 -13.73
C PRO A 76 3.43 17.05 -12.72
N PRO A 77 4.51 16.33 -13.10
CA PRO A 77 5.20 15.41 -12.20
C PRO A 77 6.01 16.16 -11.14
N ASN A 78 6.04 15.59 -9.91
CA ASN A 78 6.91 16.09 -8.85
C ASN A 78 8.05 15.11 -8.60
N LEU A 79 9.09 15.17 -9.44
CA LEU A 79 10.20 14.21 -9.40
C LEU A 79 11.04 14.33 -8.13
N MET A 80 11.17 15.53 -7.57
CA MET A 80 11.96 15.75 -6.34
C MET A 80 11.31 15.06 -5.12
N GLU A 81 10.01 15.23 -4.94
CA GLU A 81 9.30 14.56 -3.84
C GLU A 81 9.18 13.05 -4.09
N ALA A 82 8.97 12.63 -5.34
CA ALA A 82 8.97 11.21 -5.70
C ALA A 82 10.28 10.52 -5.30
N GLU A 83 11.42 11.16 -5.57
CA GLU A 83 12.74 10.65 -5.19
C GLU A 83 12.89 10.46 -3.68
N LYS A 84 12.49 11.46 -2.87
CA LYS A 84 12.54 11.36 -1.41
C LYS A 84 11.70 10.18 -0.91
N HIS A 85 10.55 9.95 -1.51
CA HIS A 85 9.68 8.84 -1.15
C HIS A 85 10.30 7.49 -1.51
N TYR A 86 10.90 7.32 -2.69
CA TYR A 86 11.60 6.08 -3.04
C TYR A 86 12.80 5.81 -2.12
N GLN A 87 13.57 6.85 -1.80
CA GLN A 87 14.67 6.72 -0.84
C GLN A 87 14.15 6.28 0.54
N SER A 88 13.06 6.88 1.03
CA SER A 88 12.42 6.49 2.29
C SER A 88 11.93 5.05 2.27
N ALA A 89 11.34 4.59 1.15
CA ALA A 89 10.94 3.20 0.97
C ALA A 89 12.14 2.25 1.08
N LEU A 90 13.27 2.61 0.46
CA LEU A 90 14.48 1.80 0.45
C LEU A 90 15.29 1.84 1.76
N VAL A 91 15.15 2.90 2.56
CA VAL A 91 15.66 2.94 3.94
C VAL A 91 14.89 1.95 4.81
N LYS A 92 13.56 1.91 4.70
CA LYS A 92 12.69 0.99 5.47
C LYS A 92 12.80 -0.46 5.01
N LYS A 93 12.91 -0.68 3.72
CA LYS A 93 13.00 -2.01 3.11
C LYS A 93 14.00 -1.99 1.96
N PRO A 94 15.30 -2.23 2.23
CA PRO A 94 16.37 -2.12 1.24
C PRO A 94 16.21 -2.99 -0.01
N LYS A 95 15.42 -4.07 0.08
CA LYS A 95 15.10 -5.00 -1.01
C LYS A 95 13.68 -4.82 -1.54
N HIS A 96 13.06 -3.65 -1.37
CA HIS A 96 11.72 -3.36 -1.90
C HIS A 96 11.78 -3.26 -3.42
N ARG A 97 11.37 -4.33 -4.12
CA ARG A 97 11.54 -4.45 -5.58
C ARG A 97 10.93 -3.30 -6.36
N GLY A 98 9.64 -2.99 -6.12
CA GLY A 98 8.99 -1.87 -6.82
C GLY A 98 9.66 -0.51 -6.56
N ALA A 99 10.20 -0.25 -5.35
CA ALA A 99 10.92 0.99 -5.09
C ALA A 99 12.27 1.03 -5.81
N LEU A 100 12.97 -0.10 -5.93
CA LEU A 100 14.22 -0.20 -6.71
C LEU A 100 13.97 0.04 -8.19
N GLU A 101 12.92 -0.56 -8.76
CA GLU A 101 12.51 -0.38 -10.15
C GLU A 101 12.16 1.08 -10.42
N TYR A 102 11.17 1.61 -9.70
CA TYR A 102 10.63 2.96 -9.98
C TYR A 102 11.62 4.08 -9.67
N TYR A 103 12.49 3.88 -8.68
CA TYR A 103 13.60 4.82 -8.45
C TYR A 103 14.61 4.76 -9.59
N GLY A 104 14.96 3.56 -10.08
CA GLY A 104 15.80 3.41 -11.26
C GLY A 104 15.23 4.13 -12.49
N GLU A 105 13.94 4.00 -12.75
CA GLU A 105 13.26 4.73 -13.83
C GLU A 105 13.27 6.26 -13.62
N LEU A 106 13.07 6.72 -12.38
CA LEU A 106 13.18 8.16 -12.06
C LEU A 106 14.59 8.69 -12.33
N LEU A 107 15.64 7.93 -11.99
CA LEU A 107 17.02 8.30 -12.24
C LEU A 107 17.32 8.42 -13.75
N LEU A 108 16.73 7.57 -14.59
CA LEU A 108 16.79 7.72 -16.05
C LEU A 108 16.12 9.02 -16.52
N LEU A 109 15.00 9.43 -15.94
CA LEU A 109 14.37 10.74 -16.25
C LEU A 109 15.27 11.91 -15.87
N LYS A 110 16.12 11.74 -14.86
CA LYS A 110 17.13 12.72 -14.42
C LYS A 110 18.46 12.61 -15.18
N ASN A 111 18.56 11.76 -16.22
CA ASN A 111 19.79 11.44 -16.94
C ASN A 111 20.90 10.78 -16.09
N ASP A 112 20.56 10.20 -14.94
CA ASP A 112 21.50 9.44 -14.10
C ASP A 112 21.45 7.94 -14.45
N LEU A 113 22.15 7.57 -15.51
CA LEU A 113 22.28 6.17 -15.95
C LEU A 113 23.00 5.31 -14.89
N ALA A 114 24.06 5.84 -14.27
CA ALA A 114 24.86 5.10 -13.29
C ALA A 114 24.03 4.76 -12.05
N GLY A 115 23.20 5.69 -11.57
CA GLY A 115 22.25 5.46 -10.50
C GLY A 115 21.23 4.40 -10.87
N ALA A 116 20.66 4.44 -12.07
CA ALA A 116 19.71 3.44 -12.55
C ALA A 116 20.33 2.03 -12.62
N GLU A 117 21.55 1.89 -13.12
CA GLU A 117 22.29 0.62 -13.15
C GLU A 117 22.58 0.09 -11.73
N THR A 118 22.83 0.99 -10.78
CA THR A 118 22.95 0.63 -9.36
C THR A 118 21.65 0.03 -8.84
N MET A 119 20.50 0.63 -9.15
CA MET A 119 19.18 0.08 -8.76
C MET A 119 18.93 -1.28 -9.42
N LEU A 120 19.30 -1.47 -10.68
CA LEU A 120 19.20 -2.74 -11.37
C LEU A 120 20.06 -3.83 -10.70
N SER A 121 21.30 -3.51 -10.32
CA SER A 121 22.17 -4.44 -9.59
C SER A 121 21.60 -4.83 -8.22
N ARG A 122 20.94 -3.89 -7.53
CA ARG A 122 20.23 -4.19 -6.28
C ARG A 122 19.01 -5.07 -6.50
N LEU A 123 18.27 -4.88 -7.59
CA LEU A 123 17.15 -5.75 -8.00
C LEU A 123 17.63 -7.18 -8.29
N ASP A 124 18.73 -7.33 -8.99
CA ASP A 124 19.32 -8.64 -9.27
C ASP A 124 19.57 -9.44 -7.96
N LYS A 125 20.10 -8.77 -6.95
CA LYS A 125 20.32 -9.36 -5.61
C LYS A 125 19.02 -9.56 -4.81
N ALA A 126 17.95 -8.86 -5.13
CA ALA A 126 16.67 -8.96 -4.46
C ALA A 126 15.76 -10.04 -5.07
N CYS A 127 16.04 -10.48 -6.29
CA CYS A 127 15.24 -11.42 -7.09
C CYS A 127 16.01 -12.74 -7.29
N THR A 128 15.66 -13.80 -6.59
CA THR A 128 16.39 -15.07 -6.59
C THR A 128 16.39 -15.80 -7.94
N PHE A 129 15.33 -15.66 -8.74
CA PHE A 129 15.17 -16.30 -10.06
C PHE A 129 14.71 -15.34 -11.14
N GLY A 130 15.06 -14.07 -11.01
CA GLY A 130 14.52 -13.00 -11.84
C GLY A 130 13.12 -12.56 -11.35
N CYS A 131 12.75 -11.33 -11.63
CA CYS A 131 11.44 -10.77 -11.32
C CYS A 131 11.04 -9.78 -12.41
N GLU A 132 9.77 -9.42 -12.43
CA GLU A 132 9.23 -8.47 -13.41
C GLU A 132 9.94 -7.12 -13.29
N GLU A 133 10.10 -6.63 -12.08
CA GLU A 133 10.73 -5.34 -11.79
C GLU A 133 12.18 -5.25 -12.33
N TYR A 134 12.93 -6.35 -12.26
CA TYR A 134 14.27 -6.41 -12.87
C TYR A 134 14.21 -6.32 -14.39
N ARG A 135 13.30 -7.06 -15.02
CA ARG A 135 13.16 -7.06 -16.48
C ARG A 135 12.74 -5.69 -17.00
N ASP A 136 11.82 -5.03 -16.31
CA ASP A 136 11.28 -3.75 -16.70
C ASP A 136 12.30 -2.63 -16.57
N LEU A 137 13.05 -2.57 -15.46
CA LEU A 137 14.12 -1.60 -15.32
C LEU A 137 15.25 -1.87 -16.31
N LYS A 138 15.63 -3.13 -16.56
CA LYS A 138 16.62 -3.49 -17.56
C LYS A 138 16.21 -3.03 -18.96
N LYS A 139 14.95 -3.21 -19.32
CA LYS A 139 14.37 -2.73 -20.58
C LYS A 139 14.41 -1.20 -20.66
N SER A 140 14.04 -0.49 -19.59
CA SER A 140 14.07 0.97 -19.52
C SER A 140 15.49 1.52 -19.71
N ILE A 141 16.50 0.88 -19.09
CA ILE A 141 17.92 1.23 -19.27
C ILE A 141 18.37 1.01 -20.73
N ALA A 142 18.00 -0.13 -21.34
CA ALA A 142 18.34 -0.41 -22.73
C ALA A 142 17.74 0.64 -23.67
N GLN A 143 16.50 1.01 -23.48
CA GLN A 143 15.81 2.05 -24.24
C GLN A 143 16.47 3.43 -24.05
N PHE A 144 16.90 3.75 -22.84
CA PHE A 144 17.60 5.01 -22.55
C PHE A 144 18.94 5.08 -23.31
N LYS A 145 19.70 3.97 -23.31
CA LYS A 145 21.00 3.88 -24.04
C LYS A 145 20.83 3.99 -25.56
N SER A 146 19.74 3.48 -26.12
CA SER A 146 19.49 3.52 -27.57
C SER A 146 19.06 4.90 -28.11
N ARG A 147 18.68 5.84 -27.20
CA ARG A 147 18.27 7.22 -27.58
C ARG A 147 19.44 8.22 -27.59
N LYS A 148 20.60 7.81 -27.14
CA LYS A 148 21.85 8.59 -27.14
C LYS A 148 22.75 8.17 -28.29
#